data_b5be0da3df2ec6cbcc41ac432b2a9014
#
_entry.id   b5be0da3df2ec6cbcc41ac432b2a9014
#
_cell.length_a   1.000
_cell.length_b   1.000
_cell.length_c   1.000
_cell.angle_alpha   90.00
_cell.angle_beta   90.00
_cell.angle_gamma   90.00
#
_symmetry.space_group_name_H-M   'P 1'
#
loop_
_entity.id
_entity.type
_entity.pdbx_description
1 polymer ?
#
loop_
_entity_poly.entity_id
_entity_poly.type
_entity_poly.pdbx_seq_one_letter_code
_entity_poly.pdbx_strand_id
1 'polypeptide(L)'
;IELHTGTYSELRADNKKNELKRIQRAVDYANELGIECHAGHGLNYENVGPIASIKKITELNIGHFLIGEAVFIGLTNAIDKMKRIMAEARKVEVSNSDSSL
;
A
#
# COMPACT_ATOMS: atom_id res chain seq x y z
N ILE A 1 -5.81 2.43 -13.64
CA ILE A 1 -5.74 0.98 -13.39
C ILE A 1 -5.62 0.67 -11.91
N GLU A 2 -6.02 -0.51 -11.54
CA GLU A 2 -5.82 -1.01 -10.18
C GLU A 2 -4.94 -2.25 -10.23
N LEU A 3 -3.85 -2.24 -9.47
CA LEU A 3 -3.00 -3.39 -9.28
C LEU A 3 -3.53 -4.27 -8.15
N HIS A 4 -3.64 -5.56 -8.39
CA HIS A 4 -4.15 -6.51 -7.42
C HIS A 4 -3.03 -6.93 -6.47
N THR A 5 -3.17 -6.62 -5.18
CA THR A 5 -2.14 -6.92 -4.17
C THR A 5 -2.41 -8.18 -3.37
N GLY A 6 -3.32 -9.04 -3.84
CA GLY A 6 -3.65 -10.29 -3.15
C GLY A 6 -2.47 -11.24 -3.02
N THR A 7 -1.73 -11.46 -4.09
CA THR A 7 -0.53 -12.30 -4.07
C THR A 7 0.50 -11.77 -3.09
N TYR A 8 0.75 -10.44 -3.14
CA TYR A 8 1.65 -9.78 -2.19
C TYR A 8 1.24 -10.06 -0.74
N SER A 9 -0.05 -9.94 -0.44
CA SER A 9 -0.56 -10.08 0.94
C SER A 9 -0.42 -11.49 1.51
N GLU A 10 -0.35 -12.50 0.65
CA GLU A 10 -0.27 -13.91 1.05
C GLU A 10 1.15 -14.46 1.12
N LEU A 11 2.14 -13.77 0.55
CA LEU A 11 3.50 -14.26 0.48
C LEU A 11 4.29 -14.01 1.76
N ARG A 12 5.31 -14.85 1.98
CA ARG A 12 6.27 -14.70 3.09
C ARG A 12 7.42 -13.79 2.65
N ALA A 13 8.22 -13.35 3.64
CA ALA A 13 9.20 -12.27 3.52
C ALA A 13 9.98 -12.16 2.21
N ASP A 14 10.72 -13.21 1.80
CA ASP A 14 11.58 -13.13 0.61
C ASP A 14 10.78 -13.04 -0.68
N ASN A 15 9.74 -13.86 -0.79
CA ASN A 15 8.85 -13.85 -1.96
C ASN A 15 8.04 -12.56 -2.00
N LYS A 16 7.70 -12.02 -0.83
CA LYS A 16 7.00 -10.74 -0.72
C LYS A 16 7.84 -9.60 -1.26
N LYS A 17 9.15 -9.58 -1.01
CA LYS A 17 10.06 -8.58 -1.57
C LYS A 17 10.10 -8.62 -3.09
N ASN A 18 10.13 -9.82 -3.67
CA ASN A 18 10.12 -10.00 -5.12
C ASN A 18 8.82 -9.50 -5.72
N GLU A 19 7.68 -9.80 -5.07
CA GLU A 19 6.38 -9.34 -5.51
C GLU A 19 6.28 -7.82 -5.41
N LEU A 20 6.82 -7.23 -4.35
CA LEU A 20 6.86 -5.77 -4.17
C LEU A 20 7.64 -5.10 -5.31
N LYS A 21 8.76 -5.67 -5.72
CA LYS A 21 9.54 -5.17 -6.87
C LYS A 21 8.73 -5.26 -8.16
N ARG A 22 7.97 -6.33 -8.34
CA ARG A 22 7.10 -6.50 -9.50
C ARG A 22 6.01 -5.42 -9.52
N ILE A 23 5.40 -5.16 -8.38
CA ILE A 23 4.40 -4.11 -8.21
C ILE A 23 5.02 -2.75 -8.53
N GLN A 24 6.20 -2.47 -7.99
CA GLN A 24 6.91 -1.21 -8.25
C GLN A 24 7.17 -0.99 -9.73
N ARG A 25 7.62 -2.03 -10.43
CA ARG A 25 7.87 -1.94 -11.88
C ARG A 25 6.58 -1.67 -12.65
N ALA A 26 5.48 -2.32 -12.25
CA ALA A 26 4.19 -2.08 -12.89
C ALA A 26 3.70 -0.65 -12.66
N VAL A 27 3.88 -0.12 -11.46
CA VAL A 27 3.53 1.28 -11.12
C VAL A 27 4.36 2.26 -11.96
N ASP A 28 5.66 2.03 -12.05
CA ASP A 28 6.56 2.88 -12.84
C ASP A 28 6.17 2.87 -14.31
N TYR A 29 5.85 1.70 -14.85
CA TYR A 29 5.42 1.57 -16.24
C TYR A 29 4.10 2.30 -16.51
N ALA A 30 3.12 2.14 -15.61
CA ALA A 30 1.85 2.87 -15.71
C ALA A 30 2.07 4.38 -15.69
N ASN A 31 2.96 4.84 -14.80
CA ASN A 31 3.27 6.25 -14.70
C ASN A 31 3.91 6.80 -15.99
N GLU A 32 4.79 6.02 -16.62
CA GLU A 32 5.40 6.41 -17.91
C GLU A 32 4.35 6.54 -19.01
N LEU A 33 3.29 5.75 -18.94
CA LEU A 33 2.19 5.79 -19.91
C LEU A 33 1.14 6.87 -19.58
N GLY A 34 1.33 7.60 -18.47
CA GLY A 34 0.37 8.61 -18.01
C GLY A 34 -0.91 8.02 -17.45
N ILE A 35 -0.87 6.78 -16.97
CA ILE A 35 -2.02 6.08 -16.41
C ILE A 35 -1.98 6.17 -14.89
N GLU A 36 -3.08 6.65 -14.28
CA GLU A 36 -3.21 6.68 -12.82
C GLU A 36 -3.25 5.26 -12.28
N CYS A 37 -2.51 5.01 -11.21
CA CYS A 37 -2.34 3.69 -10.63
C CYS A 37 -2.91 3.61 -9.23
N HIS A 38 -3.82 2.68 -9.02
CA HIS A 38 -4.37 2.32 -7.71
C HIS A 38 -3.90 0.93 -7.34
N ALA A 39 -4.04 0.56 -6.08
CA ALA A 39 -3.73 -0.80 -5.63
C ALA A 39 -4.75 -1.24 -4.58
N GLY A 40 -4.97 -2.54 -4.49
CA GLY A 40 -5.92 -3.06 -3.53
C GLY A 40 -5.99 -4.58 -3.52
N HIS A 41 -6.67 -5.09 -2.55
CA HIS A 41 -6.93 -6.48 -2.23
C HIS A 41 -5.94 -7.06 -1.22
N GLY A 42 -6.46 -7.56 -0.13
CA GLY A 42 -5.68 -8.24 0.91
C GLY A 42 -4.85 -7.33 1.81
N LEU A 43 -4.98 -6.02 1.68
CA LEU A 43 -4.22 -5.07 2.50
C LEU A 43 -4.81 -4.95 3.91
N ASN A 44 -3.92 -4.87 4.91
CA ASN A 44 -4.27 -4.73 6.31
C ASN A 44 -3.24 -3.80 7.00
N TYR A 45 -3.34 -3.66 8.33
CA TYR A 45 -2.40 -2.80 9.08
C TYR A 45 -0.94 -3.24 8.96
N GLU A 46 -0.69 -4.54 8.86
CA GLU A 46 0.67 -5.09 8.86
C GLU A 46 1.36 -4.98 7.52
N ASN A 47 0.62 -5.13 6.41
CA ASN A 47 1.21 -5.21 5.08
C ASN A 47 1.03 -3.97 4.22
N VAL A 48 0.22 -3.00 4.64
CA VAL A 48 -0.08 -1.82 3.82
C VAL A 48 1.12 -0.88 3.67
N GLY A 49 2.02 -0.84 4.65
CA GLY A 49 3.13 0.11 4.68
C GLY A 49 3.95 0.18 3.40
N PRO A 50 4.56 -0.94 2.96
CA PRO A 50 5.38 -0.94 1.74
C PRO A 50 4.61 -0.51 0.49
N ILE A 51 3.33 -0.88 0.38
CA ILE A 51 2.49 -0.47 -0.75
C ILE A 51 2.18 1.03 -0.67
N ALA A 52 1.82 1.52 0.52
CA ALA A 52 1.51 2.94 0.72
C ALA A 52 2.73 3.84 0.49
N SER A 53 3.95 3.32 0.68
CA SER A 53 5.17 4.08 0.46
C SER A 53 5.47 4.33 -1.02
N ILE A 54 4.82 3.62 -1.93
CA ILE A 54 5.00 3.82 -3.37
C ILE A 54 4.26 5.09 -3.78
N LYS A 55 5.01 6.18 -4.00
CA LYS A 55 4.44 7.53 -4.20
C LYS A 55 3.53 7.65 -5.41
N LYS A 56 3.79 6.87 -6.45
CA LYS A 56 3.03 6.94 -7.71
C LYS A 56 1.70 6.18 -7.64
N ILE A 57 1.43 5.46 -6.55
CA ILE A 57 0.10 4.93 -6.26
C ILE A 57 -0.71 6.04 -5.60
N THR A 58 -1.84 6.37 -6.19
CA THR A 58 -2.66 7.50 -5.75
C THR A 58 -3.86 7.09 -4.88
N GLU A 59 -4.22 5.81 -4.88
CA GLU A 59 -5.37 5.33 -4.11
C GLU A 59 -5.16 3.87 -3.70
N LEU A 60 -5.57 3.56 -2.47
CA LEU A 60 -5.58 2.18 -1.95
C LEU A 60 -7.01 1.77 -1.63
N ASN A 61 -7.38 0.56 -2.04
CA ASN A 61 -8.70 -0.01 -1.79
C ASN A 61 -8.59 -1.09 -0.71
N ILE A 62 -8.98 -0.76 0.52
CA ILE A 62 -8.77 -1.59 1.72
C ILE A 62 -10.08 -1.93 2.44
N GLY A 63 -11.22 -1.75 1.78
CA GLY A 63 -12.54 -1.82 2.41
C GLY A 63 -12.84 -3.13 3.14
N HIS A 64 -12.44 -4.27 2.59
CA HIS A 64 -12.74 -5.58 3.19
C HIS A 64 -12.15 -5.71 4.60
N PHE A 65 -10.87 -5.41 4.76
CA PHE A 65 -10.21 -5.46 6.06
C PHE A 65 -10.83 -4.48 7.05
N LEU A 66 -11.10 -3.25 6.61
CA LEU A 66 -11.64 -2.20 7.47
C LEU A 66 -13.04 -2.52 7.97
N ILE A 67 -13.88 -3.17 7.15
CA ILE A 67 -15.21 -3.60 7.58
C ILE A 67 -15.11 -4.65 8.70
N GLY A 68 -14.22 -5.63 8.55
CA GLY A 68 -13.99 -6.64 9.58
C GLY A 68 -13.45 -6.02 10.87
N GLU A 69 -12.48 -5.12 10.76
CA GLU A 69 -11.87 -4.44 11.91
C GLU A 69 -12.88 -3.54 12.63
N ALA A 70 -13.81 -2.94 11.90
CA ALA A 70 -14.84 -2.07 12.47
C ALA A 70 -15.74 -2.78 13.48
N VAL A 71 -15.89 -4.11 13.36
CA VAL A 71 -16.64 -4.91 14.33
C VAL A 71 -16.05 -4.81 15.74
N PHE A 72 -14.74 -4.65 15.83
CA PHE A 72 -14.02 -4.60 17.11
C PHE A 72 -13.78 -3.18 17.63
N ILE A 73 -13.39 -2.24 16.77
CA ILE A 73 -12.95 -0.91 17.21
C ILE A 73 -13.78 0.24 16.64
N GLY A 74 -14.81 -0.07 15.86
CA GLY A 74 -15.64 0.92 15.18
C GLY A 74 -15.00 1.43 13.88
N LEU A 75 -15.84 1.83 12.93
CA LEU A 75 -15.40 2.19 11.58
C LEU A 75 -14.50 3.43 11.58
N THR A 76 -14.86 4.48 12.32
CA THR A 76 -14.06 5.70 12.40
C THR A 76 -12.66 5.40 12.91
N ASN A 77 -12.54 4.61 13.98
CA ASN A 77 -11.24 4.26 14.55
C ASN A 77 -10.42 3.39 13.60
N ALA A 78 -11.05 2.45 12.89
CA ALA A 78 -10.38 1.61 11.91
C ALA A 78 -9.80 2.44 10.76
N ILE A 79 -10.58 3.36 10.23
CA ILE A 79 -10.15 4.27 9.15
C ILE A 79 -9.03 5.18 9.62
N ASP A 80 -9.17 5.79 10.79
CA ASP A 80 -8.15 6.70 11.33
C ASP A 80 -6.82 5.99 11.56
N LYS A 81 -6.86 4.78 12.10
CA LYS A 81 -5.65 3.98 12.31
C LYS A 81 -4.98 3.65 10.97
N MET A 82 -5.74 3.23 9.97
CA MET A 82 -5.21 2.93 8.65
C MET A 82 -4.58 4.15 8.01
N LYS A 83 -5.25 5.31 8.08
CA LYS A 83 -4.71 6.57 7.54
C LYS A 83 -3.38 6.96 8.18
N ARG A 84 -3.25 6.76 9.49
CA ARG A 84 -1.99 7.06 10.19
C ARG A 84 -0.85 6.16 9.71
N ILE A 85 -1.12 4.87 9.55
CA ILE A 85 -0.12 3.92 9.06
C ILE A 85 0.34 4.29 7.66
N MET A 86 -0.60 4.61 6.77
CA MET A 86 -0.29 5.03 5.41
C MET A 86 0.54 6.32 5.38
N ALA A 87 0.17 7.30 6.19
CA ALA A 87 0.88 8.58 6.27
C ALA A 87 2.30 8.39 6.79
N GLU A 88 2.51 7.56 7.81
CA GLU A 88 3.83 7.27 8.35
C GLU A 88 4.70 6.55 7.31
N ALA A 89 4.15 5.61 6.56
CA ALA A 89 4.88 4.90 5.52
C ALA A 89 5.39 5.86 4.44
N ARG A 90 4.57 6.81 4.02
CA ARG A 90 4.95 7.82 3.03
C ARG A 90 6.00 8.79 3.56
N LYS A 91 5.90 9.15 4.83
CA LYS A 91 6.84 10.04 5.49
C LYS A 91 8.23 9.42 5.57
N VAL A 92 8.32 8.15 5.93
CA VAL A 92 9.58 7.42 5.98
C VAL A 92 10.23 7.35 4.60
N GLU A 93 9.44 7.09 3.54
CA GLU A 93 9.93 7.07 2.16
C GLU A 93 10.49 8.42 1.74
N VAL A 94 9.81 9.52 2.06
CA VAL A 94 10.28 10.86 1.77
C VAL A 94 11.61 11.14 2.50
N SER A 95 11.70 10.78 3.77
CA SER A 95 12.93 10.97 4.57
C SER A 95 14.11 10.19 3.98
N ASN A 96 13.87 8.95 3.55
CA ASN A 96 14.90 8.13 2.92
C ASN A 96 15.36 8.72 1.58
N SER A 97 14.43 9.26 0.80
CA SER A 97 14.75 9.93 -0.47
C SER A 97 15.62 11.16 -0.22
N ASP A 98 15.28 11.96 0.79
CA ASP A 98 16.04 13.16 1.14
C ASP A 98 17.46 12.81 1.63
N SER A 99 17.57 11.73 2.42
CA SER A 99 18.88 11.33 2.96
C SER A 99 19.81 10.72 1.92
N SER A 100 19.28 10.31 0.78
CA SER A 100 20.09 9.77 -0.33
C SER A 100 20.68 10.86 -1.22
N LEU A 101 20.27 12.09 -0.99
CA LEU A 101 20.79 13.26 -1.69
C LEU A 101 22.00 13.85 -0.96
#